data_d426e17bae41e6166a36025febe47989
#
_entry.id   d426e17bae41e6166a36025febe47989
#
_cell.length_a   1.000
_cell.length_b   1.000
_cell.length_c   1.000
_cell.angle_alpha   90.00
_cell.angle_beta   90.00
_cell.angle_gamma   90.00
#
_symmetry.space_group_name_H-M   'P 1'
#
loop_
_entity.id
_entity.type
_entity.pdbx_description
1 polymer ?
#
loop_
_entity_poly.entity_id
_entity_poly.type
_entity_poly.pdbx_seq_one_letter_code
_entity_poly.pdbx_strand_id
1 'polypeptide(L)' 'MTAATAEKIDPLDLLYVRSLTMADRVAAGEIPFLEAVDFMWEAAEFAGTVDRVGPDLVQHVLACAFMGERQVPHE' A
#
# COMPACT_ATOMS: atom_id res chain seq x y z
N MET A 1 22.18 -14.75 -2.89
CA MET A 1 21.02 -15.06 -3.53
C MET A 1 19.83 -14.38 -2.94
N THR A 2 19.62 -14.54 -1.69
CA THR A 2 18.48 -13.91 -1.07
C THR A 2 18.49 -12.42 -1.22
N ALA A 3 19.65 -11.84 -1.08
CA ALA A 3 19.77 -10.41 -1.19
C ALA A 3 19.37 -9.93 -2.58
N ALA A 4 19.78 -10.67 -3.56
CA ALA A 4 19.44 -10.29 -4.93
C ALA A 4 17.95 -10.35 -5.15
N THR A 5 17.30 -11.33 -4.55
CA THR A 5 15.86 -11.45 -4.67
C THR A 5 15.17 -10.25 -4.04
N ALA A 6 15.64 -9.85 -2.88
CA ALA A 6 15.04 -8.72 -2.19
C ALA A 6 15.18 -7.45 -3.01
N GLU A 7 16.27 -7.32 -3.71
CA GLU A 7 16.50 -6.12 -4.49
C GLU A 7 15.58 -6.00 -5.67
N LYS A 8 14.99 -7.10 -6.08
CA LYS A 8 14.11 -7.07 -7.23
C LYS A 8 12.67 -6.80 -6.89
N ILE A 9 12.38 -6.57 -5.63
CA ILE A 9 11.02 -6.26 -5.25
C ILE A 9 10.65 -4.90 -5.80
N ASP A 10 9.56 -4.88 -6.54
CA ASP A 10 9.04 -3.67 -7.12
C ASP A 10 8.53 -2.76 -6.01
N PRO A 11 8.89 -1.47 -6.02
CA PRO A 11 8.38 -0.55 -5.01
C PRO A 11 6.86 -0.53 -4.92
N LEU A 12 6.19 -0.69 -6.04
CA LEU A 12 4.73 -0.71 -6.00
C LEU A 12 4.20 -1.97 -5.34
N ASP A 13 4.86 -3.09 -5.59
CA ASP A 13 4.47 -4.33 -4.94
C ASP A 13 4.64 -4.22 -3.43
N LEU A 14 5.75 -3.65 -3.02
CA LEU A 14 6.00 -3.49 -1.61
C LEU A 14 4.98 -2.56 -0.97
N LEU A 15 4.66 -1.49 -1.66
CA LEU A 15 3.66 -0.56 -1.17
C LEU A 15 2.31 -1.26 -1.04
N TYR A 16 1.96 -2.06 -2.02
CA TYR A 16 0.70 -2.77 -1.99
C TYR A 16 0.61 -3.72 -0.80
N VAL A 17 1.68 -4.50 -0.59
CA VAL A 17 1.70 -5.46 0.51
C VAL A 17 1.60 -4.75 1.86
N ARG A 18 2.34 -3.66 2.00
CA ARG A 18 2.27 -2.92 3.25
C ARG A 18 0.91 -2.30 3.47
N SER A 19 0.30 -1.84 2.38
CA SER A 19 -1.02 -1.26 2.49
C SER A 19 -2.06 -2.30 2.87
N LEU A 20 -1.89 -3.52 2.40
CA LEU A 20 -2.79 -4.59 2.81
C LEU A 20 -2.68 -4.85 4.31
N THR A 21 -1.48 -4.80 4.84
CA THR A 21 -1.29 -4.97 6.28
C THR A 21 -1.98 -3.85 7.04
N MET A 22 -1.87 -2.63 6.53
CA MET A 22 -2.54 -1.52 7.18
C MET A 22 -4.05 -1.64 7.07
N ALA A 23 -4.53 -2.15 5.94
CA ALA A 23 -5.97 -2.35 5.79
C ALA A 23 -6.49 -3.35 6.81
N ASP A 24 -5.70 -4.37 7.11
CA ASP A 24 -6.08 -5.32 8.15
C ASP A 24 -6.23 -4.64 9.49
N ARG A 25 -5.34 -3.72 9.80
CA ARG A 25 -5.40 -3.01 11.05
C ARG A 25 -6.61 -2.10 11.13
N VAL A 26 -6.94 -1.49 10.01
CA VAL A 26 -8.14 -0.66 9.95
C VAL A 26 -9.37 -1.53 10.20
N ALA A 27 -9.42 -2.68 9.57
CA ALA A 27 -10.54 -3.59 9.75
C ALA A 27 -10.65 -4.07 11.18
N ALA A 28 -9.52 -4.19 11.85
CA ALA A 28 -9.52 -4.63 13.24
C ALA A 28 -9.83 -3.49 14.21
N GLY A 29 -9.99 -2.29 13.71
CA GLY A 29 -10.30 -1.15 14.55
C GLY A 29 -9.09 -0.56 15.25
N GLU A 30 -7.90 -0.92 14.81
CA GLU A 30 -6.69 -0.43 15.47
C GLU A 30 -6.28 0.95 15.01
N ILE A 31 -6.60 1.29 13.77
CA ILE A 31 -6.23 2.58 13.19
C ILE A 31 -7.39 3.12 12.39
N PRO A 32 -7.66 4.42 12.47
CA PRO A 32 -8.68 5.01 11.60
C PRO A 32 -8.28 4.90 10.13
N PHE A 33 -9.26 4.74 9.28
CA PHE A 33 -9.01 4.56 7.86
C PHE A 33 -8.19 5.71 7.28
N LEU A 34 -8.59 6.94 7.56
CA LEU A 34 -7.89 8.09 6.99
C LEU A 34 -6.45 8.17 7.46
N GLU A 35 -6.23 7.83 8.71
CA GLU A 35 -4.88 7.88 9.24
C GLU A 35 -3.99 6.85 8.55
N ALA A 36 -4.55 5.67 8.31
CA ALA A 36 -3.78 4.62 7.65
C ALA A 36 -3.43 5.02 6.23
N VAL A 37 -4.37 5.60 5.51
CA VAL A 37 -4.13 6.03 4.14
C VAL A 37 -3.08 7.12 4.11
N ASP A 38 -3.20 8.11 4.99
CA ASP A 38 -2.22 9.18 5.05
C ASP A 38 -0.83 8.64 5.35
N PHE A 39 -0.76 7.71 6.27
CA PHE A 39 0.52 7.13 6.63
C PHE A 39 1.16 6.44 5.44
N MET A 40 0.39 5.67 4.69
CA MET A 40 0.95 4.98 3.54
C MET A 40 1.32 5.95 2.43
N TRP A 41 0.55 7.02 2.29
CA TRP A 41 0.88 8.03 1.30
C TRP A 41 2.21 8.70 1.64
N GLU A 42 2.38 9.09 2.90
CA GLU A 42 3.61 9.71 3.33
C GLU A 42 4.80 8.77 3.18
N ALA A 43 4.58 7.50 3.47
CA ALA A 43 5.64 6.52 3.31
C ALA A 43 6.06 6.42 1.85
N ALA A 44 5.10 6.46 0.93
CA ALA A 44 5.41 6.40 -0.48
C ALA A 44 6.17 7.65 -0.93
N GLU A 45 5.80 8.80 -0.40
CA GLU A 45 6.51 10.02 -0.73
C GLU A 45 7.94 9.98 -0.22
N PHE A 46 8.08 9.55 1.01
CA PHE A 46 9.40 9.50 1.63
C PHE A 46 10.33 8.54 0.90
N ALA A 47 9.79 7.44 0.44
CA ALA A 47 10.57 6.45 -0.28
C ALA A 47 10.85 6.84 -1.72
N GLY A 48 10.25 7.93 -2.20
CA GLY A 48 10.44 8.35 -3.57
C GLY A 48 9.58 7.63 -4.57
N THR A 49 8.66 6.82 -4.10
CA THR A 49 7.79 6.06 -5.00
C THR A 49 6.87 6.98 -5.78
N VAL A 50 6.35 8.00 -5.13
CA VAL A 50 5.47 8.94 -5.81
C VAL A 50 6.20 9.62 -6.96
N ASP A 51 7.45 10.00 -6.74
CA ASP A 51 8.25 10.62 -7.78
C ASP A 51 8.53 9.69 -8.94
N ARG A 52 8.71 8.41 -8.63
CA ARG A 52 9.08 7.47 -9.65
C ARG A 52 7.94 7.06 -10.55
N VAL A 53 6.80 6.77 -9.96
CA VAL A 53 5.70 6.20 -10.73
C VAL A 53 4.54 7.16 -10.89
N GLY A 54 4.57 8.27 -10.18
CA GLY A 54 3.50 9.25 -10.28
C GLY A 54 2.45 9.08 -9.21
N PRO A 55 1.81 10.17 -8.81
CA PRO A 55 0.81 10.12 -7.74
C PRO A 55 -0.43 9.31 -8.11
N ASP A 56 -0.80 9.32 -9.38
CA ASP A 56 -2.00 8.59 -9.79
C ASP A 56 -1.86 7.10 -9.54
N LEU A 57 -0.69 6.57 -9.88
CA LEU A 57 -0.48 5.14 -9.72
C LEU A 57 -0.40 4.76 -8.26
N VAL A 58 0.26 5.59 -7.46
CA VAL A 58 0.34 5.34 -6.03
C VAL A 58 -1.06 5.34 -5.43
N GLN A 59 -1.85 6.33 -5.82
CA GLN A 59 -3.21 6.41 -5.31
C GLN A 59 -4.03 5.18 -5.70
N HIS A 60 -3.83 4.72 -6.91
CA HIS A 60 -4.53 3.54 -7.38
C HIS A 60 -4.16 2.30 -6.54
N VAL A 61 -2.88 2.15 -6.26
CA VAL A 61 -2.42 1.02 -5.47
C VAL A 61 -3.01 1.06 -4.07
N LEU A 62 -3.02 2.24 -3.45
CA LEU A 62 -3.60 2.38 -2.14
C LEU A 62 -5.09 2.06 -2.16
N ALA A 63 -5.78 2.55 -3.17
CA ALA A 63 -7.20 2.27 -3.28
C ALA A 63 -7.46 0.79 -3.42
N CYS A 64 -6.67 0.11 -4.21
CA CYS A 64 -6.84 -1.33 -4.37
C CYS A 64 -6.61 -2.06 -3.06
N ALA A 65 -5.59 -1.65 -2.32
CA ALA A 65 -5.28 -2.33 -1.08
C ALA A 65 -6.34 -2.10 -0.01
N PHE A 66 -6.80 -0.86 0.10
CA PHE A 66 -7.72 -0.53 1.18
C PHE A 66 -9.17 -0.81 0.85
N MET A 67 -9.51 -0.82 -0.41
CA MET A 67 -10.90 -0.97 -0.79
C MET A 67 -11.16 -2.23 -1.59
N GLY A 68 -10.22 -2.62 -2.42
CA GLY A 68 -10.43 -3.77 -3.27
C GLY A 68 -10.65 -5.05 -2.49
N GLU A 69 -9.98 -5.18 -1.38
CA GLU A 69 -10.12 -6.37 -0.57
C GLU A 69 -11.51 -6.58 -0.08
N ARG A 70 -12.18 -5.50 0.18
CA ARG A 70 -13.52 -5.61 0.70
C ARG A 70 -14.50 -6.08 -0.32
N GLN A 71 -14.18 -5.88 -1.59
CA GLN A 71 -15.10 -6.23 -2.65
C GLN A 71 -15.00 -7.66 -3.04
N VAL A 72 -13.83 -8.22 -2.87
CA VAL A 72 -13.64 -9.61 -3.28
C VAL A 72 -14.62 -10.56 -2.63
N PRO A 73 -14.84 -10.47 -1.35
CA PRO A 73 -15.73 -11.44 -0.70
C PRO A 73 -17.15 -11.42 -1.21
N HIS A 74 -17.50 -10.41 -1.90
CA HIS A 74 -18.86 -10.31 -2.40
C HIS A 74 -19.18 -11.31 -3.48
N GLU A 75 -18.13 -11.77 -4.09
CA GLU A 75 -18.34 -12.72 -5.15
C GLU A 75 -18.75 -14.03 -4.63
#